data_e6e1fc089217ddc800d2663660486a12
#
_entry.id   e6e1fc089217ddc800d2663660486a12
#
_cell.length_a   1.000
_cell.length_b   1.000
_cell.length_c   1.000
_cell.angle_alpha   90.00
_cell.angle_beta   90.00
_cell.angle_gamma   90.00
#
_symmetry.space_group_name_H-M   'P 1'
#
loop_
_entity.id
_entity.type
_entity.pdbx_description
1 polymer ?
#
loop_
_entity_poly.entity_id
_entity_poly.type
_entity_poly.pdbx_seq_one_letter_code
_entity_poly.pdbx_strand_id
1 'polypeptide(L)'
;MIDIFDDLNKRGLLDSYSDKEKVRELLKTPQTIYCGFDPSNKSMQLGNFIMIHILSKLQKAGHRIIAVVGGATGMIGDPSGKKSERSFLEPEQVNYNVECLKKQLSKYLDFSDPNKGICVNNYDWWSTTNVLTYLRDFGKMMPINYMLAKEIVKSRLEVGISYTEFSYMILQAGDFWNLRSKYGCVMQIGGGDQWGNLTTALDFVKKKEGEKCPCQVFSVKLICDSNGKKFGKSEKGALFLDPSMTSPFNIYQYFINVADNDVGRYLYIFDDRPLEELDAIVAEHMQAPEKRMGQKTLAYSVTSLVHGKEAADECVKMTEAIFSGDFKNLKEQSLLDLASSLDAIEVEPGMNLVDALINTKLASSKREAREFLKGNAVSLNGEKVVDPNMILDGSNALDGKVFFLKRGKKNNAAIILK
;
A
#
# COMPACT_ATOMS: atom_id res chain seq x y z
N MET A 1 17.90 -12.18 -20.88
CA MET A 1 17.37 -11.41 -19.73
C MET A 1 16.58 -10.24 -20.29
N ILE A 2 15.34 -10.04 -19.85
CA ILE A 2 14.56 -8.85 -20.23
C ILE A 2 15.25 -7.65 -19.58
N ASP A 3 15.47 -6.58 -20.35
CA ASP A 3 15.97 -5.32 -19.85
C ASP A 3 14.99 -4.79 -18.81
N ILE A 4 15.46 -4.53 -17.58
CA ILE A 4 14.59 -4.09 -16.46
C ILE A 4 13.87 -2.77 -16.79
N PHE A 5 14.53 -1.87 -17.51
CA PHE A 5 13.89 -0.63 -17.95
C PHE A 5 12.72 -0.92 -18.89
N ASP A 6 12.92 -1.82 -19.86
CA ASP A 6 11.86 -2.21 -20.81
C ASP A 6 10.73 -2.98 -20.13
N ASP A 7 11.01 -3.83 -19.11
CA ASP A 7 9.97 -4.49 -18.31
C ASP A 7 9.11 -3.47 -17.58
N LEU A 8 9.75 -2.57 -16.82
CA LEU A 8 9.02 -1.52 -16.08
C LEU A 8 8.21 -0.60 -17.01
N ASN A 9 8.76 -0.27 -18.18
CA ASN A 9 8.08 0.58 -19.17
C ASN A 9 6.86 -0.12 -19.79
N LYS A 10 7.00 -1.38 -20.22
CA LYS A 10 5.91 -2.18 -20.79
C LYS A 10 4.80 -2.43 -19.79
N ARG A 11 5.12 -2.57 -18.50
CA ARG A 11 4.14 -2.66 -17.40
C ARG A 11 3.44 -1.34 -17.09
N GLY A 12 3.83 -0.23 -17.75
CA GLY A 12 3.22 1.08 -17.57
C GLY A 12 3.57 1.74 -16.23
N LEU A 13 4.69 1.35 -15.60
CA LEU A 13 5.12 1.82 -14.30
C LEU A 13 5.89 3.15 -14.34
N LEU A 14 6.57 3.42 -15.45
CA LEU A 14 7.41 4.61 -15.58
C LEU A 14 6.59 5.83 -16.01
N ASP A 15 6.94 7.01 -15.47
CA ASP A 15 6.25 8.27 -15.73
C ASP A 15 7.18 9.31 -16.37
N SER A 16 8.07 9.90 -15.57
CA SER A 16 8.97 10.97 -16.02
C SER A 16 10.44 10.60 -15.78
N TYR A 17 11.34 11.16 -16.59
CA TYR A 17 12.79 10.89 -16.54
C TYR A 17 13.57 12.18 -16.62
N SER A 18 14.70 12.27 -15.94
CA SER A 18 15.66 13.37 -16.16
C SER A 18 16.30 13.30 -17.55
N ASP A 19 16.63 12.08 -18.00
CA ASP A 19 17.13 11.77 -19.34
C ASP A 19 16.85 10.27 -19.57
N LYS A 20 15.92 9.97 -20.47
CA LYS A 20 15.43 8.60 -20.70
C LYS A 20 16.55 7.64 -21.12
N GLU A 21 17.40 8.07 -22.03
CA GLU A 21 18.47 7.21 -22.57
C GLU A 21 19.55 6.96 -21.52
N LYS A 22 19.91 7.98 -20.72
CA LYS A 22 20.87 7.79 -19.63
C LYS A 22 20.32 6.92 -18.49
N VAL A 23 19.05 7.06 -18.13
CA VAL A 23 18.40 6.18 -17.16
C VAL A 23 18.43 4.73 -17.66
N ARG A 24 18.06 4.49 -18.92
CA ARG A 24 18.10 3.17 -19.55
C ARG A 24 19.50 2.59 -19.58
N GLU A 25 20.49 3.38 -19.95
CA GLU A 25 21.89 2.94 -20.03
C GLU A 25 22.45 2.57 -18.64
N LEU A 26 22.17 3.39 -17.62
CA LEU A 26 22.57 3.10 -16.24
C LEU A 26 21.96 1.79 -15.74
N LEU A 27 20.71 1.50 -16.06
CA LEU A 27 20.01 0.29 -15.60
C LEU A 27 20.48 -1.00 -16.29
N LYS A 28 21.34 -0.94 -17.30
CA LYS A 28 21.95 -2.14 -17.92
C LYS A 28 23.02 -2.79 -17.03
N THR A 29 23.59 -2.07 -16.08
CA THR A 29 24.63 -2.55 -15.18
C THR A 29 24.26 -2.28 -13.73
N PRO A 30 24.77 -3.07 -12.76
CA PRO A 30 24.49 -2.86 -11.34
C PRO A 30 24.76 -1.42 -10.89
N GLN A 31 23.76 -0.77 -10.33
CA GLN A 31 23.83 0.61 -9.83
C GLN A 31 23.33 0.67 -8.39
N THR A 32 23.74 1.71 -7.65
CA THR A 32 23.15 2.06 -6.37
C THR A 32 22.00 3.05 -6.57
N ILE A 33 20.80 2.64 -6.17
CA ILE A 33 19.54 3.35 -6.39
C ILE A 33 18.87 3.57 -5.04
N TYR A 34 18.26 4.75 -4.81
CA TYR A 34 17.53 4.97 -3.57
C TYR A 34 16.10 5.47 -3.77
N CYS A 35 15.28 5.19 -2.77
CA CYS A 35 13.96 5.77 -2.58
C CYS A 35 13.75 6.13 -1.11
N GLY A 36 13.06 7.25 -0.85
CA GLY A 36 12.71 7.71 0.49
C GLY A 36 11.28 7.31 0.88
N PHE A 37 11.11 7.04 2.18
CA PHE A 37 9.84 6.68 2.82
C PHE A 37 9.67 7.47 4.11
N ASP A 38 8.76 8.43 4.14
CA ASP A 38 8.49 9.21 5.35
C ASP A 38 7.62 8.42 6.34
N PRO A 39 8.03 8.37 7.63
CA PRO A 39 7.36 7.58 8.66
C PRO A 39 6.13 8.29 9.23
N SER A 40 5.17 8.61 8.37
CA SER A 40 3.92 9.30 8.75
C SER A 40 2.93 8.42 9.51
N ASN A 41 3.16 7.11 9.57
CA ASN A 41 2.38 6.14 10.33
C ASN A 41 3.26 4.93 10.67
N LYS A 42 2.82 4.06 11.62
CA LYS A 42 3.49 2.80 11.97
C LYS A 42 3.51 1.77 10.83
N SER A 43 2.73 1.98 9.78
CA SER A 43 2.69 1.13 8.58
C SER A 43 2.59 1.96 7.31
N MET A 44 3.22 1.49 6.25
CA MET A 44 3.00 2.01 4.91
C MET A 44 1.64 1.58 4.37
N GLN A 45 1.07 2.42 3.52
CA GLN A 45 -0.18 2.13 2.82
C GLN A 45 0.08 1.28 1.58
N LEU A 46 -0.94 0.57 1.10
CA LEU A 46 -0.88 -0.25 -0.11
C LEU A 46 -0.40 0.54 -1.34
N GLY A 47 -0.68 1.85 -1.41
CA GLY A 47 -0.15 2.73 -2.45
C GLY A 47 1.38 2.83 -2.46
N ASN A 48 2.02 2.76 -1.30
CA ASN A 48 3.49 2.76 -1.19
C ASN A 48 4.10 1.42 -1.64
N PHE A 49 3.32 0.33 -1.61
CA PHE A 49 3.78 -1.00 -1.99
C PHE A 49 4.25 -1.06 -3.45
N ILE A 50 3.67 -0.25 -4.33
CA ILE A 50 4.10 -0.16 -5.74
C ILE A 50 5.59 0.21 -5.82
N MET A 51 6.01 1.21 -5.04
CA MET A 51 7.41 1.63 -5.00
C MET A 51 8.31 0.53 -4.42
N ILE A 52 7.88 -0.12 -3.34
CA ILE A 52 8.61 -1.25 -2.74
C ILE A 52 8.75 -2.39 -3.75
N HIS A 53 7.70 -2.72 -4.49
CA HIS A 53 7.70 -3.77 -5.50
C HIS A 53 8.69 -3.46 -6.65
N ILE A 54 8.72 -2.21 -7.11
CA ILE A 54 9.70 -1.76 -8.12
C ILE A 54 11.13 -1.86 -7.58
N LEU A 55 11.38 -1.44 -6.34
CA LEU A 55 12.69 -1.59 -5.70
C LEU A 55 13.10 -3.06 -5.60
N SER A 56 12.16 -3.96 -5.25
CA SER A 56 12.41 -5.41 -5.25
C SER A 56 12.76 -5.95 -6.63
N LYS A 57 12.08 -5.49 -7.70
CA LYS A 57 12.43 -5.85 -9.08
C LYS A 57 13.82 -5.36 -9.46
N LEU A 58 14.16 -4.12 -9.14
CA LEU A 58 15.51 -3.55 -9.37
C LEU A 58 16.57 -4.33 -8.60
N GLN A 59 16.30 -4.72 -7.34
CA GLN A 59 17.22 -5.52 -6.54
C GLN A 59 17.43 -6.91 -7.13
N LYS A 60 16.37 -7.58 -7.57
CA LYS A 60 16.42 -8.87 -8.28
C LYS A 60 17.19 -8.77 -9.60
N ALA A 61 17.17 -7.61 -10.25
CA ALA A 61 17.95 -7.33 -11.46
C ALA A 61 19.44 -7.05 -11.17
N GLY A 62 19.87 -7.05 -9.89
CA GLY A 62 21.27 -6.89 -9.49
C GLY A 62 21.66 -5.47 -9.04
N HIS A 63 20.70 -4.54 -8.96
CA HIS A 63 20.97 -3.21 -8.42
C HIS A 63 21.03 -3.22 -6.89
N ARG A 64 21.89 -2.38 -6.34
CA ARG A 64 21.94 -2.13 -4.90
C ARG A 64 20.89 -1.11 -4.49
N ILE A 65 20.03 -1.47 -3.54
CA ILE A 65 18.94 -0.61 -3.09
C ILE A 65 19.25 0.06 -1.77
N ILE A 66 19.07 1.38 -1.69
CA ILE A 66 19.07 2.13 -0.45
C ILE A 66 17.63 2.57 -0.16
N ALA A 67 17.02 1.99 0.87
CA ALA A 67 15.76 2.47 1.41
C ALA A 67 16.05 3.52 2.49
N VAL A 68 15.65 4.77 2.25
CA VAL A 68 15.80 5.85 3.22
C VAL A 68 14.51 5.99 4.01
N VAL A 69 14.55 5.78 5.30
CA VAL A 69 13.45 6.14 6.18
C VAL A 69 13.65 7.56 6.65
N GLY A 70 12.67 8.41 6.40
CA GLY A 70 12.75 9.86 6.60
C GLY A 70 12.52 10.28 8.05
N GLY A 71 13.39 9.87 8.99
CA GLY A 71 13.26 10.30 10.39
C GLY A 71 13.35 11.83 10.57
N ALA A 72 14.23 12.49 9.82
CA ALA A 72 14.30 13.96 9.82
C ALA A 72 13.19 14.58 8.96
N THR A 73 13.04 14.11 7.72
CA THR A 73 12.02 14.65 6.80
C THR A 73 10.59 14.40 7.27
N GLY A 74 10.35 13.31 8.00
CA GLY A 74 9.05 13.03 8.63
C GLY A 74 8.66 14.01 9.73
N MET A 75 9.63 14.66 10.37
CA MET A 75 9.39 15.74 11.34
C MET A 75 9.03 17.08 10.66
N ILE A 76 9.38 17.23 9.38
CA ILE A 76 9.16 18.46 8.58
C ILE A 76 7.85 18.36 7.79
N GLY A 77 7.62 17.25 7.13
CA GLY A 77 6.44 16.99 6.32
C GLY A 77 6.59 17.43 4.86
N ASP A 78 6.42 16.46 3.94
CA ASP A 78 6.47 16.68 2.49
C ASP A 78 5.23 17.45 2.00
N PRO A 79 5.38 18.60 1.31
CA PRO A 79 4.28 19.34 0.72
C PRO A 79 3.66 18.69 -0.52
N SER A 80 4.35 17.72 -1.15
CA SER A 80 3.97 17.13 -2.43
C SER A 80 2.59 16.48 -2.38
N GLY A 81 1.71 16.87 -3.32
CA GLY A 81 0.37 16.32 -3.46
C GLY A 81 -0.59 16.66 -2.31
N LYS A 82 -0.29 17.67 -1.49
CA LYS A 82 -1.09 18.13 -0.35
C LYS A 82 -1.68 19.52 -0.56
N LYS A 83 -2.89 19.72 -0.04
CA LYS A 83 -3.59 21.03 -0.06
C LYS A 83 -3.39 21.82 1.24
N SER A 84 -2.93 21.19 2.31
CA SER A 84 -2.72 21.79 3.63
C SER A 84 -1.46 21.23 4.27
N GLU A 85 -0.86 21.98 5.18
CA GLU A 85 0.27 21.55 6.00
C GLU A 85 -0.11 20.34 6.88
N ARG A 86 0.85 19.44 7.11
CA ARG A 86 0.65 18.29 8.00
C ARG A 86 0.74 18.74 9.46
N SER A 87 -0.06 18.12 10.31
CA SER A 87 0.18 18.18 11.75
C SER A 87 1.50 17.46 12.06
N PHE A 88 2.35 18.09 12.85
CA PHE A 88 3.58 17.46 13.30
C PHE A 88 3.27 16.27 14.22
N LEU A 89 4.04 15.22 14.03
CA LEU A 89 4.09 14.11 14.98
C LEU A 89 5.14 14.43 16.04
N GLU A 90 4.91 13.98 17.27
CA GLU A 90 5.92 14.05 18.31
C GLU A 90 7.16 13.22 17.93
N PRO A 91 8.38 13.65 18.29
CA PRO A 91 9.62 12.97 17.91
C PRO A 91 9.65 11.49 18.29
N GLU A 92 9.09 11.14 19.45
CA GLU A 92 8.97 9.75 19.91
C GLU A 92 8.11 8.91 18.98
N GLN A 93 7.00 9.48 18.49
CA GLN A 93 6.13 8.80 17.53
C GLN A 93 6.80 8.63 16.17
N VAL A 94 7.56 9.63 15.71
CA VAL A 94 8.36 9.52 14.48
C VAL A 94 9.38 8.40 14.61
N ASN A 95 10.13 8.33 15.72
CA ASN A 95 11.12 7.29 15.98
C ASN A 95 10.50 5.90 16.03
N TYR A 96 9.35 5.75 16.68
CA TYR A 96 8.59 4.49 16.69
C TYR A 96 8.18 4.07 15.27
N ASN A 97 7.65 5.00 14.49
CA ASN A 97 7.26 4.74 13.11
C ASN A 97 8.47 4.36 12.24
N VAL A 98 9.64 5.01 12.43
CA VAL A 98 10.89 4.67 11.73
C VAL A 98 11.23 3.19 11.92
N GLU A 99 11.23 2.70 13.16
CA GLU A 99 11.54 1.30 13.43
C GLU A 99 10.49 0.33 12.85
N CYS A 100 9.23 0.72 12.87
CA CYS A 100 8.16 -0.05 12.21
C CYS A 100 8.37 -0.14 10.70
N LEU A 101 8.70 0.98 10.04
CA LEU A 101 8.94 1.01 8.59
C LEU A 101 10.19 0.24 8.20
N LYS A 102 11.28 0.33 8.95
CA LYS A 102 12.50 -0.47 8.73
C LYS A 102 12.19 -1.97 8.74
N LYS A 103 11.45 -2.45 9.76
CA LYS A 103 10.99 -3.84 9.85
C LYS A 103 10.10 -4.23 8.66
N GLN A 104 9.21 -3.35 8.25
CA GLN A 104 8.30 -3.60 7.14
C GLN A 104 9.06 -3.66 5.80
N LEU A 105 9.98 -2.75 5.52
CA LEU A 105 10.83 -2.76 4.33
C LEU A 105 11.70 -4.03 4.24
N SER A 106 12.23 -4.50 5.37
CA SER A 106 13.04 -5.73 5.43
C SER A 106 12.27 -7.02 5.10
N LYS A 107 10.93 -6.98 5.03
CA LYS A 107 10.12 -8.10 4.54
C LYS A 107 10.16 -8.25 3.01
N TYR A 108 10.40 -7.15 2.30
CA TYR A 108 10.29 -7.09 0.84
C TYR A 108 11.63 -6.87 0.13
N LEU A 109 12.61 -6.31 0.84
CA LEU A 109 13.93 -5.96 0.32
C LEU A 109 15.00 -6.71 1.12
N ASP A 110 15.98 -7.25 0.41
CA ASP A 110 17.12 -7.97 1.03
C ASP A 110 18.18 -6.98 1.50
N PHE A 111 18.27 -6.83 2.81
CA PHE A 111 19.30 -6.04 3.50
C PHE A 111 20.31 -6.91 4.26
N SER A 112 20.33 -8.23 4.02
CA SER A 112 21.28 -9.15 4.66
C SER A 112 22.73 -8.96 4.17
N ASP A 113 22.89 -8.45 2.94
CA ASP A 113 24.15 -8.11 2.32
C ASP A 113 24.16 -6.61 1.95
N PRO A 114 25.08 -5.80 2.52
CA PRO A 114 25.18 -4.37 2.21
C PRO A 114 25.43 -4.05 0.73
N ASN A 115 25.92 -5.03 -0.06
CA ASN A 115 26.09 -4.86 -1.50
C ASN A 115 24.80 -5.03 -2.28
N LYS A 116 23.80 -5.72 -1.71
CA LYS A 116 22.46 -5.84 -2.28
C LYS A 116 21.56 -4.71 -1.84
N GLY A 117 21.65 -4.31 -0.57
CA GLY A 117 20.82 -3.23 -0.06
C GLY A 117 21.14 -2.81 1.36
N ILE A 118 20.70 -1.60 1.71
CA ILE A 118 20.75 -1.05 3.07
C ILE A 118 19.49 -0.24 3.35
N CYS A 119 19.08 -0.24 4.61
CA CYS A 119 18.03 0.64 5.11
C CYS A 119 18.68 1.65 6.07
N VAL A 120 18.52 2.93 5.78
CA VAL A 120 19.14 4.03 6.55
C VAL A 120 18.09 5.04 7.00
N ASN A 121 18.42 5.81 8.05
CA ASN A 121 17.58 6.89 8.55
C ASN A 121 18.25 8.23 8.24
N ASN A 122 17.56 9.14 7.56
CA ASN A 122 18.15 10.45 7.26
C ASN A 122 18.34 11.33 8.51
N TYR A 123 17.74 10.99 9.64
CA TYR A 123 18.02 11.62 10.92
C TYR A 123 19.50 11.50 11.32
N ASP A 124 20.19 10.43 10.91
CA ASP A 124 21.62 10.17 11.26
C ASP A 124 22.56 11.27 10.77
N TRP A 125 22.25 11.94 9.66
CA TRP A 125 23.07 13.04 9.15
C TRP A 125 22.45 14.42 9.38
N TRP A 126 21.12 14.54 9.39
CA TRP A 126 20.49 15.82 9.61
C TRP A 126 20.55 16.29 11.05
N SER A 127 20.48 15.38 12.04
CA SER A 127 20.58 15.71 13.46
C SER A 127 21.94 16.30 13.87
N THR A 128 23.00 16.00 13.11
CA THR A 128 24.35 16.52 13.35
C THR A 128 24.68 17.75 12.51
N THR A 129 23.81 18.12 11.56
CA THR A 129 23.99 19.29 10.70
C THR A 129 23.48 20.53 11.42
N ASN A 130 24.40 21.42 11.84
CA ASN A 130 23.99 22.68 12.48
C ASN A 130 23.40 23.67 11.45
N VAL A 131 22.65 24.66 11.94
CA VAL A 131 21.92 25.62 11.12
C VAL A 131 22.82 26.43 10.19
N LEU A 132 24.03 26.80 10.59
CA LEU A 132 24.95 27.57 9.78
C LEU A 132 25.49 26.72 8.62
N THR A 133 25.81 25.47 8.86
CA THR A 133 26.18 24.49 7.83
C THR A 133 25.04 24.26 6.84
N TYR A 134 23.81 24.08 7.36
CA TYR A 134 22.63 23.93 6.51
C TYR A 134 22.44 25.14 5.56
N LEU A 135 22.47 26.36 6.09
CA LEU A 135 22.28 27.57 5.30
C LEU A 135 23.41 27.78 4.29
N ARG A 136 24.68 27.59 4.70
CA ARG A 136 25.87 27.83 3.86
C ARG A 136 26.07 26.76 2.79
N ASP A 137 25.94 25.49 3.13
CA ASP A 137 26.39 24.40 2.26
C ASP A 137 25.23 23.78 1.45
N PHE A 138 23.99 23.94 1.92
CA PHE A 138 22.78 23.45 1.24
C PHE A 138 21.91 24.65 0.76
N GLY A 139 21.53 25.55 1.63
CA GLY A 139 20.64 26.67 1.31
C GLY A 139 21.18 27.56 0.18
N LYS A 140 22.48 27.88 0.19
CA LYS A 140 23.11 28.69 -0.86
C LYS A 140 23.03 28.06 -2.25
N MET A 141 22.95 26.73 -2.34
CA MET A 141 22.86 26.01 -3.63
C MET A 141 21.46 26.03 -4.24
N MET A 142 20.45 26.49 -3.48
CA MET A 142 19.03 26.43 -3.82
C MET A 142 18.45 27.85 -3.95
N PRO A 143 18.48 28.49 -5.16
CA PRO A 143 17.90 29.82 -5.36
C PRO A 143 16.40 29.81 -5.08
N ILE A 144 15.92 30.80 -4.32
CA ILE A 144 14.50 30.90 -3.91
C ILE A 144 13.57 30.96 -5.12
N ASN A 145 13.91 31.75 -6.15
CA ASN A 145 13.10 31.83 -7.37
C ASN A 145 12.97 30.47 -8.10
N TYR A 146 14.02 29.63 -8.07
CA TYR A 146 13.97 28.26 -8.58
C TYR A 146 13.00 27.39 -7.78
N MET A 147 13.06 27.47 -6.45
CA MET A 147 12.18 26.71 -5.55
C MET A 147 10.72 27.16 -5.70
N LEU A 148 10.47 28.48 -5.77
CA LEU A 148 9.13 29.05 -5.97
C LEU A 148 8.51 28.66 -7.32
N ALA A 149 9.33 28.38 -8.34
CA ALA A 149 8.87 27.96 -9.66
C ALA A 149 8.39 26.49 -9.70
N LYS A 150 8.70 25.68 -8.70
CA LYS A 150 8.26 24.27 -8.64
C LYS A 150 6.76 24.18 -8.41
N GLU A 151 6.08 23.28 -9.13
CA GLU A 151 4.62 23.12 -9.06
C GLU A 151 4.15 22.76 -7.64
N ILE A 152 4.92 21.91 -6.93
CA ILE A 152 4.65 21.54 -5.54
C ILE A 152 4.63 22.73 -4.57
N VAL A 153 5.36 23.82 -4.89
CA VAL A 153 5.37 25.06 -4.12
C VAL A 153 4.30 26.00 -4.63
N LYS A 154 4.18 26.20 -5.96
CA LYS A 154 3.17 27.09 -6.57
C LYS A 154 1.76 26.77 -6.08
N SER A 155 1.39 25.50 -6.05
CA SER A 155 0.07 25.05 -5.61
C SER A 155 -0.23 25.37 -4.13
N ARG A 156 0.80 25.71 -3.35
CA ARG A 156 0.68 26.04 -1.94
C ARG A 156 0.83 27.53 -1.63
N LEU A 157 1.37 28.36 -2.56
CA LEU A 157 1.59 29.78 -2.32
C LEU A 157 0.30 30.54 -2.00
N GLU A 158 -0.81 30.19 -2.65
CA GLU A 158 -2.11 30.85 -2.44
C GLU A 158 -2.74 30.51 -1.08
N VAL A 159 -2.51 29.29 -0.60
CA VAL A 159 -3.06 28.78 0.66
C VAL A 159 -2.12 29.07 1.84
N GLY A 160 -0.86 29.31 1.56
CA GLY A 160 0.25 29.50 2.51
C GLY A 160 1.11 28.24 2.63
N ILE A 161 2.41 28.46 2.73
CA ILE A 161 3.41 27.42 2.98
C ILE A 161 4.37 27.95 4.06
N SER A 162 4.61 27.17 5.12
CA SER A 162 5.61 27.55 6.12
C SER A 162 7.04 27.42 5.57
N TYR A 163 7.99 28.13 6.19
CA TYR A 163 9.40 27.94 5.85
C TYR A 163 9.84 26.50 6.10
N THR A 164 9.33 25.86 7.11
CA THR A 164 9.59 24.45 7.44
C THR A 164 9.22 23.55 6.27
N GLU A 165 7.97 23.61 5.84
CA GLU A 165 7.46 22.82 4.71
C GLU A 165 8.19 23.17 3.38
N PHE A 166 8.45 24.46 3.13
CA PHE A 166 9.21 24.92 1.99
C PHE A 166 10.65 24.39 1.95
N SER A 167 11.27 24.20 3.11
CA SER A 167 12.64 23.69 3.23
C SER A 167 12.76 22.19 2.95
N TYR A 168 11.66 21.42 2.92
CA TYR A 168 11.66 19.98 2.70
C TYR A 168 12.47 19.55 1.46
N MET A 169 12.30 20.26 0.34
CA MET A 169 13.02 19.90 -0.89
C MET A 169 14.56 20.06 -0.77
N ILE A 170 15.04 20.94 0.12
CA ILE A 170 16.48 21.09 0.40
C ILE A 170 16.97 19.87 1.19
N LEU A 171 16.20 19.39 2.16
CA LEU A 171 16.55 18.19 2.93
C LEU A 171 16.64 16.96 2.02
N GLN A 172 15.65 16.74 1.16
CA GLN A 172 15.68 15.62 0.22
C GLN A 172 16.83 15.73 -0.79
N ALA A 173 17.17 16.94 -1.22
CA ALA A 173 18.35 17.18 -2.08
C ALA A 173 19.66 16.85 -1.33
N GLY A 174 19.75 17.20 -0.07
CA GLY A 174 20.86 16.85 0.80
C GLY A 174 20.96 15.35 1.08
N ASP A 175 19.83 14.64 1.17
CA ASP A 175 19.80 13.18 1.27
C ASP A 175 20.48 12.56 0.06
N PHE A 176 20.11 12.97 -1.17
CA PHE A 176 20.76 12.43 -2.38
C PHE A 176 22.25 12.70 -2.40
N TRP A 177 22.69 13.91 -2.02
CA TRP A 177 24.10 14.24 -1.93
C TRP A 177 24.84 13.40 -0.91
N ASN A 178 24.27 13.19 0.29
CA ASN A 178 24.87 12.35 1.32
C ASN A 178 25.01 10.89 0.83
N LEU A 179 23.97 10.35 0.21
CA LEU A 179 23.97 8.98 -0.33
C LEU A 179 24.92 8.84 -1.52
N ARG A 180 25.01 9.86 -2.37
CA ARG A 180 25.99 9.91 -3.45
C ARG A 180 27.42 9.89 -2.93
N SER A 181 27.74 10.76 -1.98
CA SER A 181 29.07 10.91 -1.42
C SER A 181 29.52 9.68 -0.62
N LYS A 182 28.60 9.06 0.14
CA LYS A 182 28.92 7.99 1.08
C LYS A 182 28.80 6.59 0.48
N TYR A 183 27.84 6.39 -0.43
CA TYR A 183 27.51 5.07 -0.95
C TYR A 183 27.59 4.96 -2.47
N GLY A 184 28.01 6.02 -3.17
CA GLY A 184 28.09 6.03 -4.63
C GLY A 184 26.72 5.97 -5.32
N CYS A 185 25.64 6.39 -4.64
CA CYS A 185 24.30 6.38 -5.21
C CYS A 185 24.22 7.24 -6.48
N VAL A 186 23.70 6.70 -7.57
CA VAL A 186 23.61 7.40 -8.87
C VAL A 186 22.17 7.64 -9.31
N MET A 187 21.20 7.10 -8.60
CA MET A 187 19.82 7.20 -9.05
C MET A 187 18.85 7.36 -7.88
N GLN A 188 17.96 8.36 -7.98
CA GLN A 188 16.83 8.52 -7.07
C GLN A 188 15.54 8.21 -7.82
N ILE A 189 14.64 7.47 -7.15
CA ILE A 189 13.30 7.19 -7.66
C ILE A 189 12.23 7.63 -6.67
N GLY A 190 11.04 7.97 -7.18
CA GLY A 190 9.89 8.37 -6.37
C GLY A 190 8.59 8.32 -7.15
N GLY A 191 7.46 8.58 -6.52
CA GLY A 191 6.18 8.73 -7.21
C GLY A 191 6.15 9.97 -8.11
N GLY A 192 5.20 10.05 -9.06
CA GLY A 192 5.05 11.20 -9.95
C GLY A 192 4.82 12.52 -9.21
N ASP A 193 4.20 12.49 -8.03
CA ASP A 193 4.05 13.64 -7.14
C ASP A 193 5.38 14.16 -6.57
N GLN A 194 6.42 13.31 -6.57
CA GLN A 194 7.77 13.65 -6.12
C GLN A 194 8.63 14.30 -7.21
N TRP A 195 8.15 14.45 -8.44
CA TRP A 195 8.97 14.92 -9.56
C TRP A 195 9.69 16.24 -9.30
N GLY A 196 9.04 17.19 -8.63
CA GLY A 196 9.64 18.46 -8.21
C GLY A 196 10.83 18.27 -7.27
N ASN A 197 10.70 17.41 -6.27
CA ASN A 197 11.76 17.07 -5.33
C ASN A 197 12.90 16.31 -6.01
N LEU A 198 12.57 15.31 -6.86
CA LEU A 198 13.55 14.51 -7.61
C LEU A 198 14.45 15.37 -8.50
N THR A 199 13.85 16.26 -9.30
CA THR A 199 14.61 17.16 -10.18
C THR A 199 15.44 18.17 -9.38
N THR A 200 14.93 18.64 -8.26
CA THR A 200 15.66 19.53 -7.35
C THR A 200 16.87 18.84 -6.74
N ALA A 201 16.72 17.61 -6.30
CA ALA A 201 17.81 16.81 -5.75
C ALA A 201 18.89 16.52 -6.80
N LEU A 202 18.49 16.19 -8.05
CA LEU A 202 19.42 15.98 -9.15
C LEU A 202 20.21 17.25 -9.48
N ASP A 203 19.54 18.41 -9.57
CA ASP A 203 20.19 19.69 -9.84
C ASP A 203 21.19 20.06 -8.72
N PHE A 204 20.84 19.77 -7.47
CA PHE A 204 21.73 19.96 -6.34
C PHE A 204 23.02 19.13 -6.48
N VAL A 205 22.88 17.82 -6.73
CA VAL A 205 24.04 16.92 -6.88
C VAL A 205 24.89 17.32 -8.06
N LYS A 206 24.30 17.70 -9.21
CA LYS A 206 25.04 18.22 -10.36
C LYS A 206 25.80 19.51 -10.07
N LYS A 207 25.24 20.42 -9.28
CA LYS A 207 25.95 21.63 -8.84
C LYS A 207 27.15 21.31 -7.92
N LYS A 208 27.08 20.23 -7.15
CA LYS A 208 28.20 19.78 -6.28
C LYS A 208 29.31 19.06 -7.05
N GLU A 209 28.95 18.16 -7.99
CA GLU A 209 29.92 17.35 -8.74
C GLU A 209 30.37 17.94 -10.09
N GLY A 210 29.60 18.88 -10.64
CA GLY A 210 29.83 19.48 -11.95
C GLY A 210 29.19 18.66 -13.09
N GLU A 211 29.54 19.03 -14.35
CA GLU A 211 28.91 18.54 -15.59
C GLU A 211 29.07 17.02 -15.82
N LYS A 212 30.10 16.40 -15.25
CA LYS A 212 30.34 14.95 -15.40
C LYS A 212 29.54 14.07 -14.44
N CYS A 213 28.66 14.65 -13.62
CA CYS A 213 27.82 13.92 -12.69
C CYS A 213 26.95 12.87 -13.42
N PRO A 214 27.07 11.58 -13.14
CA PRO A 214 26.31 10.52 -13.81
C PRO A 214 24.89 10.39 -13.29
N CYS A 215 24.54 11.11 -12.22
CA CYS A 215 23.28 10.93 -11.50
C CYS A 215 22.06 11.20 -12.40
N GLN A 216 21.03 10.37 -12.23
CA GLN A 216 19.74 10.49 -12.89
C GLN A 216 18.60 10.29 -11.89
N VAL A 217 17.40 10.72 -12.30
CA VAL A 217 16.17 10.47 -11.56
C VAL A 217 15.07 10.02 -12.52
N PHE A 218 14.16 9.18 -12.03
CA PHE A 218 12.91 8.91 -12.72
C PHE A 218 11.76 8.79 -11.71
N SER A 219 10.55 9.06 -12.20
CA SER A 219 9.35 8.88 -11.41
C SER A 219 8.52 7.70 -11.88
N VAL A 220 7.76 7.17 -10.92
CA VAL A 220 6.80 6.08 -11.10
C VAL A 220 5.41 6.66 -11.17
N LYS A 221 4.61 6.14 -12.08
CA LYS A 221 3.25 6.61 -12.31
C LYS A 221 2.38 6.44 -11.07
N LEU A 222 1.71 7.52 -10.68
CA LEU A 222 0.68 7.44 -9.65
C LEU A 222 -0.52 6.65 -10.19
N ILE A 223 -0.94 5.65 -9.43
CA ILE A 223 -2.03 4.77 -9.85
C ILE A 223 -3.34 5.28 -9.26
N CYS A 224 -4.32 5.46 -10.15
CA CYS A 224 -5.71 5.68 -9.82
C CYS A 224 -6.54 4.57 -10.48
N ASP A 225 -7.73 4.29 -9.95
CA ASP A 225 -8.67 3.42 -10.64
C ASP A 225 -9.28 4.13 -11.88
N SER A 226 -10.11 3.42 -12.64
CA SER A 226 -10.79 3.94 -13.83
C SER A 226 -11.73 5.13 -13.53
N ASN A 227 -12.10 5.35 -12.26
CA ASN A 227 -12.91 6.48 -11.80
C ASN A 227 -12.06 7.65 -11.26
N GLY A 228 -10.73 7.58 -11.33
CA GLY A 228 -9.82 8.60 -10.83
C GLY A 228 -9.58 8.57 -9.33
N LYS A 229 -10.08 7.57 -8.59
CA LYS A 229 -9.82 7.39 -7.15
C LYS A 229 -8.40 6.84 -6.95
N LYS A 230 -7.67 7.41 -6.01
CA LYS A 230 -6.30 6.95 -5.68
C LYS A 230 -6.31 5.49 -5.25
N PHE A 231 -5.40 4.71 -5.82
CA PHE A 231 -5.16 3.31 -5.52
C PHE A 231 -4.88 3.08 -4.01
N GLY A 232 -5.34 1.93 -3.48
CA GLY A 232 -5.13 1.56 -2.08
C GLY A 232 -6.03 2.28 -1.08
N LYS A 233 -7.12 2.91 -1.55
CA LYS A 233 -8.16 3.49 -0.70
C LYS A 233 -9.48 2.76 -0.93
N SER A 234 -9.98 2.12 0.13
CA SER A 234 -11.32 1.55 0.18
C SER A 234 -12.35 2.60 0.59
N GLU A 235 -13.62 2.22 0.71
CA GLU A 235 -14.66 3.07 1.33
C GLU A 235 -14.39 3.32 2.82
N LYS A 236 -13.73 2.37 3.50
CA LYS A 236 -13.35 2.43 4.91
C LYS A 236 -12.03 3.19 5.16
N GLY A 237 -11.36 3.70 4.13
CA GLY A 237 -10.12 4.45 4.23
C GLY A 237 -8.93 3.80 3.54
N ALA A 238 -7.73 4.20 3.94
CA ALA A 238 -6.49 3.66 3.38
C ALA A 238 -6.25 2.21 3.84
N LEU A 239 -5.77 1.37 2.92
CA LEU A 239 -5.31 0.02 3.22
C LEU A 239 -3.83 0.04 3.61
N PHE A 240 -3.49 -0.62 4.71
CA PHE A 240 -2.14 -0.68 5.26
C PHE A 240 -1.50 -2.05 5.01
N LEU A 241 -0.17 -2.08 4.92
CA LEU A 241 0.58 -3.32 4.74
C LEU A 241 0.74 -4.13 6.04
N ASP A 242 0.47 -3.51 7.20
CA ASP A 242 0.48 -4.20 8.48
C ASP A 242 -0.83 -4.97 8.67
N PRO A 243 -0.79 -6.32 8.86
CA PRO A 243 -1.99 -7.12 9.02
C PRO A 243 -2.79 -6.76 10.27
N SER A 244 -2.19 -6.12 11.28
CA SER A 244 -2.91 -5.61 12.46
C SER A 244 -3.77 -4.38 12.18
N MET A 245 -3.50 -3.66 11.07
CA MET A 245 -4.27 -2.48 10.65
C MET A 245 -5.22 -2.79 9.49
N THR A 246 -4.83 -3.68 8.59
CA THR A 246 -5.66 -4.15 7.48
C THR A 246 -5.38 -5.64 7.29
N SER A 247 -6.35 -6.49 7.56
CA SER A 247 -6.17 -7.94 7.43
C SER A 247 -5.82 -8.32 5.98
N PRO A 248 -5.09 -9.43 5.77
CA PRO A 248 -4.83 -9.96 4.43
C PRO A 248 -6.11 -10.16 3.63
N PHE A 249 -7.19 -10.58 4.30
CA PHE A 249 -8.49 -10.78 3.66
C PHE A 249 -9.10 -9.46 3.15
N ASN A 250 -8.95 -8.35 3.87
CA ASN A 250 -9.44 -7.05 3.41
C ASN A 250 -8.67 -6.57 2.17
N ILE A 251 -7.35 -6.83 2.09
CA ILE A 251 -6.56 -6.56 0.87
C ILE A 251 -7.05 -7.47 -0.27
N TYR A 252 -7.22 -8.76 -0.01
CA TYR A 252 -7.74 -9.70 -1.00
C TYR A 252 -9.10 -9.27 -1.55
N GLN A 253 -10.04 -8.89 -0.66
CA GLN A 253 -11.38 -8.42 -1.05
C GLN A 253 -11.34 -7.10 -1.82
N TYR A 254 -10.41 -6.20 -1.53
CA TYR A 254 -10.23 -4.99 -2.33
C TYR A 254 -9.96 -5.34 -3.79
N PHE A 255 -9.07 -6.29 -4.06
CA PHE A 255 -8.73 -6.69 -5.41
C PHE A 255 -9.79 -7.59 -6.08
N ILE A 256 -10.50 -8.40 -5.32
CA ILE A 256 -11.67 -9.12 -5.83
C ILE A 256 -12.73 -8.14 -6.37
N ASN A 257 -12.87 -6.96 -5.79
CA ASN A 257 -13.89 -5.98 -6.16
C ASN A 257 -13.41 -4.91 -7.17
N VAL A 258 -12.22 -5.07 -7.73
CA VAL A 258 -11.71 -4.19 -8.79
C VAL A 258 -12.58 -4.30 -10.05
N ALA A 259 -12.81 -3.16 -10.72
CA ALA A 259 -13.54 -3.11 -11.98
C ALA A 259 -12.80 -3.90 -13.09
N ASP A 260 -13.54 -4.55 -13.98
CA ASP A 260 -12.95 -5.36 -15.05
C ASP A 260 -11.92 -4.59 -15.89
N ASN A 261 -12.19 -3.33 -16.19
CA ASN A 261 -11.29 -2.45 -16.95
C ASN A 261 -9.95 -2.16 -16.24
N ASP A 262 -9.87 -2.32 -14.93
CA ASP A 262 -8.66 -2.07 -14.13
C ASP A 262 -7.81 -3.33 -13.91
N VAL A 263 -8.39 -4.51 -14.12
CA VAL A 263 -7.75 -5.81 -13.85
C VAL A 263 -6.43 -5.95 -14.59
N GLY A 264 -6.42 -5.74 -15.91
CA GLY A 264 -5.23 -5.92 -16.74
C GLY A 264 -4.10 -5.01 -16.29
N ARG A 265 -4.40 -3.72 -16.08
CA ARG A 265 -3.41 -2.75 -15.60
C ARG A 265 -2.80 -3.14 -14.25
N TYR A 266 -3.62 -3.60 -13.29
CA TYR A 266 -3.11 -3.99 -11.99
C TYR A 266 -2.35 -5.32 -12.04
N LEU A 267 -2.73 -6.26 -12.89
CA LEU A 267 -1.94 -7.47 -13.12
C LEU A 267 -0.54 -7.14 -13.65
N TYR A 268 -0.42 -6.24 -14.64
CA TYR A 268 0.90 -5.82 -15.14
C TYR A 268 1.77 -5.18 -14.05
N ILE A 269 1.17 -4.48 -13.09
CA ILE A 269 1.90 -3.80 -12.01
C ILE A 269 2.37 -4.80 -10.95
N PHE A 270 1.48 -5.69 -10.50
CA PHE A 270 1.67 -6.49 -9.28
C PHE A 270 1.98 -7.96 -9.52
N ASP A 271 1.92 -8.46 -10.74
CA ASP A 271 2.22 -9.85 -11.01
C ASP A 271 3.56 -9.98 -11.75
N ASP A 272 4.47 -10.77 -11.19
CA ASP A 272 5.84 -10.92 -11.73
C ASP A 272 5.92 -11.89 -12.91
N ARG A 273 4.81 -12.51 -13.33
CA ARG A 273 4.78 -13.39 -14.50
C ARG A 273 5.16 -12.65 -15.79
N PRO A 274 5.64 -13.38 -16.82
CA PRO A 274 5.86 -12.82 -18.15
C PRO A 274 4.61 -12.09 -18.68
N LEU A 275 4.83 -11.00 -19.43
CA LEU A 275 3.73 -10.18 -19.95
C LEU A 275 2.80 -10.99 -20.87
N GLU A 276 3.35 -11.93 -21.65
CA GLU A 276 2.60 -12.80 -22.55
C GLU A 276 1.58 -13.70 -21.79
N GLU A 277 1.96 -14.17 -20.58
CA GLU A 277 1.04 -14.90 -19.71
C GLU A 277 -0.05 -14.00 -19.13
N LEU A 278 0.31 -12.78 -18.76
CA LEU A 278 -0.64 -11.80 -18.26
C LEU A 278 -1.63 -11.37 -19.35
N ASP A 279 -1.16 -11.19 -20.58
CA ASP A 279 -2.01 -10.90 -21.75
C ASP A 279 -3.05 -12.01 -21.97
N ALA A 280 -2.64 -13.27 -21.85
CA ALA A 280 -3.55 -14.42 -21.99
C ALA A 280 -4.63 -14.42 -20.87
N ILE A 281 -4.23 -14.13 -19.62
CA ILE A 281 -5.16 -14.06 -18.48
C ILE A 281 -6.15 -12.90 -18.67
N VAL A 282 -5.67 -11.74 -19.10
CA VAL A 282 -6.53 -10.57 -19.35
C VAL A 282 -7.52 -10.88 -20.50
N ALA A 283 -7.05 -11.50 -21.58
CA ALA A 283 -7.89 -11.87 -22.71
C ALA A 283 -8.99 -12.87 -22.29
N GLU A 284 -8.64 -13.91 -21.52
CA GLU A 284 -9.60 -14.87 -20.99
C GLU A 284 -10.62 -14.21 -20.05
N HIS A 285 -10.14 -13.33 -19.15
CA HIS A 285 -11.03 -12.58 -18.27
C HIS A 285 -12.04 -11.73 -19.04
N MET A 286 -11.60 -11.02 -20.08
CA MET A 286 -12.50 -10.17 -20.88
C MET A 286 -13.52 -10.94 -21.71
N GLN A 287 -13.29 -12.24 -21.97
CA GLN A 287 -14.29 -13.11 -22.62
C GLN A 287 -15.41 -13.55 -21.69
N ALA A 288 -15.16 -13.66 -20.39
CA ALA A 288 -16.13 -14.09 -19.38
C ALA A 288 -15.92 -13.36 -18.03
N PRO A 289 -16.16 -12.04 -17.98
CA PRO A 289 -15.89 -11.24 -16.78
C PRO A 289 -16.66 -11.72 -15.55
N GLU A 290 -17.85 -12.29 -15.74
CA GLU A 290 -18.70 -12.83 -14.67
C GLU A 290 -18.04 -13.96 -13.86
N LYS A 291 -17.05 -14.67 -14.43
CA LYS A 291 -16.25 -15.68 -13.71
C LYS A 291 -15.22 -15.08 -12.78
N ARG A 292 -14.93 -13.77 -12.96
CA ARG A 292 -13.99 -12.99 -12.16
C ARG A 292 -12.60 -13.61 -12.05
N MET A 293 -12.15 -14.31 -13.10
CA MET A 293 -10.85 -15.00 -13.09
C MET A 293 -9.70 -13.99 -12.93
N GLY A 294 -9.76 -12.89 -13.66
CA GLY A 294 -8.74 -11.84 -13.57
C GLY A 294 -8.64 -11.23 -12.18
N GLN A 295 -9.77 -10.89 -11.52
CA GLN A 295 -9.77 -10.39 -10.15
C GLN A 295 -9.26 -11.43 -9.15
N LYS A 296 -9.63 -12.70 -9.28
CA LYS A 296 -9.12 -13.77 -8.41
C LYS A 296 -7.61 -13.92 -8.53
N THR A 297 -7.11 -13.92 -9.76
CA THR A 297 -5.67 -13.95 -10.04
C THR A 297 -4.95 -12.75 -9.43
N LEU A 298 -5.48 -11.55 -9.65
CA LEU A 298 -4.90 -10.31 -9.12
C LEU A 298 -4.91 -10.30 -7.58
N ALA A 299 -6.03 -10.62 -6.95
CA ALA A 299 -6.17 -10.67 -5.51
C ALA A 299 -5.19 -11.67 -4.87
N TYR A 300 -5.05 -12.85 -5.48
CA TYR A 300 -4.09 -13.85 -5.05
C TYR A 300 -2.65 -13.36 -5.18
N SER A 301 -2.28 -12.80 -6.34
CA SER A 301 -0.92 -12.31 -6.60
C SER A 301 -0.53 -11.20 -5.61
N VAL A 302 -1.38 -10.18 -5.43
CA VAL A 302 -1.06 -9.08 -4.51
C VAL A 302 -1.02 -9.53 -3.07
N THR A 303 -1.97 -10.35 -2.62
CA THR A 303 -1.97 -10.86 -1.25
C THR A 303 -0.74 -11.73 -0.99
N SER A 304 -0.32 -12.54 -1.97
CA SER A 304 0.92 -13.32 -1.88
C SER A 304 2.16 -12.45 -1.79
N LEU A 305 2.24 -11.36 -2.56
CA LEU A 305 3.36 -10.42 -2.51
C LEU A 305 3.44 -9.67 -1.19
N VAL A 306 2.31 -9.28 -0.61
CA VAL A 306 2.25 -8.46 0.61
C VAL A 306 2.38 -9.31 1.87
N HIS A 307 1.69 -10.46 1.93
CA HIS A 307 1.53 -11.26 3.15
C HIS A 307 2.04 -12.70 3.04
N GLY A 308 2.51 -13.10 1.86
CA GLY A 308 2.97 -14.45 1.59
C GLY A 308 1.86 -15.37 1.04
N LYS A 309 2.30 -16.46 0.43
CA LYS A 309 1.42 -17.42 -0.27
C LYS A 309 0.41 -18.08 0.66
N GLU A 310 0.83 -18.42 1.87
CA GLU A 310 -0.05 -19.06 2.88
C GLU A 310 -1.24 -18.16 3.25
N ALA A 311 -1.02 -16.85 3.40
CA ALA A 311 -2.09 -15.89 3.65
C ALA A 311 -3.04 -15.76 2.45
N ALA A 312 -2.51 -15.81 1.23
CA ALA A 312 -3.34 -15.77 0.02
C ALA A 312 -4.18 -17.05 -0.13
N ASP A 313 -3.59 -18.23 0.12
CA ASP A 313 -4.31 -19.51 0.12
C ASP A 313 -5.45 -19.51 1.13
N GLU A 314 -5.23 -18.96 2.33
CA GLU A 314 -6.26 -18.82 3.36
C GLU A 314 -7.38 -17.85 2.94
N CYS A 315 -7.05 -16.72 2.29
CA CYS A 315 -8.04 -15.80 1.76
C CYS A 315 -8.94 -16.43 0.68
N VAL A 316 -8.39 -17.33 -0.14
CA VAL A 316 -9.19 -18.11 -1.10
C VAL A 316 -10.21 -18.98 -0.36
N LYS A 317 -9.77 -19.75 0.66
CA LYS A 317 -10.67 -20.57 1.47
C LYS A 317 -11.77 -19.76 2.17
N MET A 318 -11.41 -18.61 2.75
CA MET A 318 -12.36 -17.70 3.37
C MET A 318 -13.42 -17.20 2.37
N THR A 319 -12.98 -16.87 1.15
CA THR A 319 -13.90 -16.45 0.09
C THR A 319 -14.84 -17.59 -0.32
N GLU A 320 -14.32 -18.80 -0.48
CA GLU A 320 -15.12 -19.98 -0.81
C GLU A 320 -16.13 -20.32 0.29
N ALA A 321 -15.73 -20.17 1.56
CA ALA A 321 -16.60 -20.39 2.71
C ALA A 321 -17.81 -19.44 2.74
N ILE A 322 -17.64 -18.16 2.39
CA ILE A 322 -18.76 -17.20 2.28
C ILE A 322 -19.79 -17.69 1.25
N PHE A 323 -19.35 -18.25 0.13
CA PHE A 323 -20.26 -18.69 -0.94
C PHE A 323 -20.90 -20.03 -0.63
N SER A 324 -20.12 -21.03 -0.17
CA SER A 324 -20.60 -22.38 0.13
C SER A 324 -21.35 -22.46 1.44
N GLY A 325 -20.99 -21.64 2.43
CA GLY A 325 -21.45 -21.76 3.81
C GLY A 325 -20.65 -22.77 4.64
N ASP A 326 -19.57 -23.35 4.10
CA ASP A 326 -18.71 -24.28 4.83
C ASP A 326 -17.53 -23.55 5.49
N PHE A 327 -17.68 -23.26 6.77
CA PHE A 327 -16.67 -22.57 7.59
C PHE A 327 -15.81 -23.53 8.43
N LYS A 328 -16.05 -24.86 8.38
CA LYS A 328 -15.46 -25.85 9.29
C LYS A 328 -13.94 -25.97 9.18
N ASN A 329 -13.38 -25.59 8.02
CA ASN A 329 -11.94 -25.71 7.74
C ASN A 329 -11.17 -24.40 7.91
N LEU A 330 -11.82 -23.33 8.40
CA LEU A 330 -11.17 -22.06 8.68
C LEU A 330 -10.56 -22.04 10.08
N LYS A 331 -9.41 -21.40 10.23
CA LYS A 331 -8.76 -21.15 11.52
C LYS A 331 -9.54 -20.09 12.31
N GLU A 332 -9.40 -20.07 13.64
CA GLU A 332 -10.02 -19.06 14.51
C GLU A 332 -9.74 -17.64 14.01
N GLN A 333 -8.48 -17.31 13.74
CA GLN A 333 -8.11 -15.98 13.24
C GLN A 333 -8.80 -15.65 11.92
N SER A 334 -8.92 -16.62 11.00
CA SER A 334 -9.60 -16.43 9.71
C SER A 334 -11.10 -16.19 9.89
N LEU A 335 -11.74 -16.85 10.86
CA LEU A 335 -13.14 -16.59 11.21
C LEU A 335 -13.32 -15.17 11.75
N LEU A 336 -12.42 -14.71 12.63
CA LEU A 336 -12.45 -13.35 13.18
C LEU A 336 -12.19 -12.28 12.10
N ASP A 337 -11.20 -12.48 11.23
CA ASP A 337 -10.90 -11.58 10.12
C ASP A 337 -12.08 -11.49 9.14
N LEU A 338 -12.71 -12.63 8.85
CA LEU A 338 -13.89 -12.71 8.02
C LEU A 338 -15.08 -11.98 8.66
N ALA A 339 -15.33 -12.20 9.94
CA ALA A 339 -16.37 -11.51 10.69
C ALA A 339 -16.16 -9.99 10.70
N SER A 340 -14.93 -9.54 10.96
CA SER A 340 -14.56 -8.13 10.92
C SER A 340 -14.78 -7.50 9.53
N SER A 341 -14.54 -8.23 8.45
CA SER A 341 -14.78 -7.76 7.08
C SER A 341 -16.25 -7.53 6.76
N LEU A 342 -17.13 -8.24 7.47
CA LEU A 342 -18.60 -8.15 7.37
C LEU A 342 -19.20 -7.17 8.39
N ASP A 343 -18.38 -6.31 9.02
CA ASP A 343 -18.81 -5.36 10.06
C ASP A 343 -19.53 -6.05 11.22
N ALA A 344 -18.94 -7.14 11.74
CA ALA A 344 -19.52 -7.93 12.81
C ALA A 344 -19.92 -7.07 14.00
N ILE A 345 -21.06 -7.39 14.59
CA ILE A 345 -21.45 -6.83 15.88
C ILE A 345 -20.96 -7.73 17.02
N GLU A 346 -20.51 -7.12 18.12
CA GLU A 346 -20.18 -7.84 19.34
C GLU A 346 -21.40 -7.95 20.26
N VAL A 347 -21.69 -9.13 20.76
CA VAL A 347 -22.83 -9.36 21.62
C VAL A 347 -22.47 -10.29 22.81
N GLU A 348 -23.22 -10.17 23.91
CA GLU A 348 -23.13 -11.14 25.01
C GLU A 348 -23.79 -12.46 24.62
N PRO A 349 -23.30 -13.62 25.11
CA PRO A 349 -23.97 -14.89 24.92
C PRO A 349 -25.43 -14.88 25.41
N GLY A 350 -26.31 -15.55 24.69
CA GLY A 350 -27.74 -15.60 25.05
C GLY A 350 -28.66 -14.70 24.21
N MET A 351 -28.13 -14.07 23.16
CA MET A 351 -28.95 -13.27 22.23
C MET A 351 -29.89 -14.18 21.42
N ASN A 352 -31.16 -13.78 21.29
CA ASN A 352 -32.11 -14.47 20.43
C ASN A 352 -31.82 -14.20 18.94
N LEU A 353 -31.97 -15.21 18.07
CA LEU A 353 -31.71 -15.12 16.62
C LEU A 353 -32.53 -14.03 15.93
N VAL A 354 -33.78 -13.80 16.34
CA VAL A 354 -34.64 -12.71 15.78
C VAL A 354 -34.05 -11.34 16.09
N ASP A 355 -33.54 -11.14 17.30
CA ASP A 355 -32.89 -9.87 17.70
C ASP A 355 -31.53 -9.73 16.99
N ALA A 356 -30.79 -10.82 16.80
CA ALA A 356 -29.55 -10.87 16.02
C ALA A 356 -29.76 -10.41 14.55
N LEU A 357 -30.83 -10.87 13.89
CA LEU A 357 -31.19 -10.45 12.53
C LEU A 357 -31.49 -8.95 12.42
N ILE A 358 -32.08 -8.37 13.46
CA ILE A 358 -32.36 -6.94 13.51
C ILE A 358 -31.07 -6.14 13.76
N ASN A 359 -30.30 -6.54 14.76
CA ASN A 359 -29.07 -5.84 15.14
C ASN A 359 -28.03 -5.85 14.01
N THR A 360 -27.98 -6.92 13.22
CA THR A 360 -27.14 -7.03 12.02
C THR A 360 -27.77 -6.39 10.77
N LYS A 361 -28.93 -5.74 10.89
CA LYS A 361 -29.66 -5.10 9.77
C LYS A 361 -30.08 -6.09 8.66
N LEU A 362 -30.08 -7.37 8.93
CA LEU A 362 -30.63 -8.38 8.01
C LEU A 362 -32.15 -8.39 8.00
N ALA A 363 -32.79 -7.85 9.04
CA ALA A 363 -34.22 -7.61 9.09
C ALA A 363 -34.49 -6.22 9.68
N SER A 364 -35.59 -5.57 9.28
CA SER A 364 -36.00 -4.26 9.77
C SER A 364 -36.91 -4.33 11.01
N SER A 365 -37.48 -5.50 11.29
CA SER A 365 -38.40 -5.72 12.41
C SER A 365 -38.48 -7.19 12.84
N LYS A 366 -38.92 -7.44 14.08
CA LYS A 366 -39.15 -8.80 14.59
C LYS A 366 -40.16 -9.60 13.75
N ARG A 367 -41.16 -8.93 13.16
CA ARG A 367 -42.09 -9.56 12.25
C ARG A 367 -41.40 -10.04 10.99
N GLU A 368 -40.64 -9.17 10.35
CA GLU A 368 -39.90 -9.50 9.13
C GLU A 368 -38.86 -10.60 9.38
N ALA A 369 -38.11 -10.54 10.49
CA ALA A 369 -37.17 -11.57 10.86
C ALA A 369 -37.85 -12.97 10.98
N ARG A 370 -39.02 -13.04 11.64
CA ARG A 370 -39.81 -14.27 11.74
C ARG A 370 -40.31 -14.77 10.39
N GLU A 371 -40.73 -13.86 9.52
CA GLU A 371 -41.18 -14.20 8.15
C GLU A 371 -40.01 -14.81 7.36
N PHE A 372 -38.79 -14.25 7.44
CA PHE A 372 -37.61 -14.80 6.78
C PHE A 372 -37.22 -16.18 7.31
N LEU A 373 -37.29 -16.41 8.62
CA LEU A 373 -37.06 -17.71 9.25
C LEU A 373 -38.10 -18.75 8.78
N LYS A 374 -39.39 -18.41 8.83
CA LYS A 374 -40.48 -19.27 8.36
C LYS A 374 -40.38 -19.58 6.86
N GLY A 375 -39.91 -18.61 6.06
CA GLY A 375 -39.69 -18.76 4.62
C GLY A 375 -38.38 -19.46 4.26
N ASN A 376 -37.64 -20.03 5.22
CA ASN A 376 -36.36 -20.70 5.03
C ASN A 376 -35.31 -19.82 4.28
N ALA A 377 -35.38 -18.48 4.47
CA ALA A 377 -34.53 -17.52 3.82
C ALA A 377 -33.24 -17.21 4.57
N VAL A 378 -33.10 -17.69 5.82
CA VAL A 378 -31.95 -17.42 6.70
C VAL A 378 -31.08 -18.66 6.83
N SER A 379 -29.78 -18.45 6.83
CA SER A 379 -28.78 -19.47 7.23
C SER A 379 -27.92 -18.93 8.36
N LEU A 380 -27.56 -19.79 9.31
CA LEU A 380 -26.61 -19.56 10.38
C LEU A 380 -25.46 -20.54 10.20
N ASN A 381 -24.23 -20.04 10.15
CA ASN A 381 -23.01 -20.84 9.92
C ASN A 381 -23.10 -21.82 8.73
N GLY A 382 -23.82 -21.39 7.66
CA GLY A 382 -24.06 -22.16 6.46
C GLY A 382 -25.30 -23.06 6.49
N GLU A 383 -25.83 -23.38 7.64
CA GLU A 383 -27.01 -24.25 7.80
C GLU A 383 -28.31 -23.42 7.83
N LYS A 384 -29.37 -23.95 7.20
CA LYS A 384 -30.68 -23.32 7.22
C LYS A 384 -31.30 -23.36 8.62
N VAL A 385 -31.80 -22.22 9.07
CA VAL A 385 -32.45 -22.09 10.39
C VAL A 385 -33.87 -21.54 10.24
N VAL A 386 -34.79 -22.13 11.02
CA VAL A 386 -36.22 -21.77 10.98
C VAL A 386 -36.79 -21.46 12.39
N ASP A 387 -36.07 -21.82 13.46
CA ASP A 387 -36.52 -21.61 14.84
C ASP A 387 -36.32 -20.12 15.24
N PRO A 388 -37.42 -19.39 15.49
CA PRO A 388 -37.35 -18.00 15.93
C PRO A 388 -36.93 -17.85 17.40
N ASN A 389 -36.90 -18.93 18.18
CA ASN A 389 -36.53 -18.90 19.58
C ASN A 389 -35.08 -19.36 19.80
N MET A 390 -34.34 -19.66 18.74
CA MET A 390 -32.94 -20.07 18.82
C MET A 390 -32.10 -19.00 19.53
N ILE A 391 -31.32 -19.47 20.50
CA ILE A 391 -30.38 -18.62 21.25
C ILE A 391 -28.97 -18.83 20.72
N LEU A 392 -28.26 -17.73 20.56
CA LEU A 392 -26.87 -17.70 20.11
C LEU A 392 -25.96 -17.75 21.37
N ASP A 393 -25.17 -18.80 21.49
CA ASP A 393 -24.21 -19.02 22.58
C ASP A 393 -22.98 -19.77 22.08
N GLY A 394 -21.98 -19.97 22.94
CA GLY A 394 -20.73 -20.62 22.57
C GLY A 394 -20.89 -22.07 22.09
N SER A 395 -22.02 -22.74 22.37
CA SER A 395 -22.25 -24.14 21.97
C SER A 395 -22.60 -24.29 20.47
N ASN A 396 -23.18 -23.24 19.88
CA ASN A 396 -23.58 -23.23 18.47
C ASN A 396 -22.80 -22.22 17.63
N ALA A 397 -21.82 -21.54 18.23
CA ALA A 397 -20.88 -20.67 17.55
C ALA A 397 -19.75 -21.48 16.86
N LEU A 398 -19.22 -20.95 15.76
CA LEU A 398 -17.97 -21.41 15.19
C LEU A 398 -16.83 -21.04 16.15
N ASP A 399 -16.02 -22.03 16.48
CA ASP A 399 -14.92 -21.89 17.45
C ASP A 399 -15.36 -21.22 18.78
N GLY A 400 -16.62 -21.47 19.18
CA GLY A 400 -17.21 -20.92 20.40
C GLY A 400 -17.46 -19.41 20.41
N LYS A 401 -17.19 -18.70 19.33
CA LYS A 401 -17.17 -17.21 19.31
C LYS A 401 -17.88 -16.56 18.15
N VAL A 402 -17.91 -17.16 16.96
CA VAL A 402 -18.28 -16.45 15.73
C VAL A 402 -19.53 -17.04 15.10
N PHE A 403 -20.43 -16.19 14.63
CA PHE A 403 -21.57 -16.57 13.81
C PHE A 403 -21.55 -15.84 12.48
N PHE A 404 -21.86 -16.56 11.40
CA PHE A 404 -22.16 -16.00 10.10
C PHE A 404 -23.63 -16.15 9.78
N LEU A 405 -24.29 -15.04 9.58
CA LEU A 405 -25.70 -14.94 9.19
C LEU A 405 -25.78 -14.61 7.70
N LYS A 406 -26.67 -15.31 7.00
CA LYS A 406 -26.93 -15.04 5.58
C LYS A 406 -28.44 -15.00 5.32
N ARG A 407 -28.91 -13.92 4.69
CA ARG A 407 -30.27 -13.79 4.19
C ARG A 407 -30.29 -13.78 2.67
N GLY A 408 -30.92 -14.79 2.06
CA GLY A 408 -30.93 -14.95 0.61
C GLY A 408 -29.53 -15.21 0.05
N LYS A 409 -29.25 -14.67 -1.16
CA LYS A 409 -27.96 -14.94 -1.85
C LYS A 409 -26.86 -13.93 -1.55
N LYS A 410 -27.19 -12.68 -1.18
CA LYS A 410 -26.25 -11.56 -1.15
C LYS A 410 -26.03 -10.91 0.22
N ASN A 411 -26.98 -11.03 1.14
CA ASN A 411 -26.90 -10.31 2.41
C ASN A 411 -26.22 -11.20 3.46
N ASN A 412 -25.00 -10.87 3.81
CA ASN A 412 -24.20 -11.54 4.85
C ASN A 412 -23.97 -10.58 6.00
N ALA A 413 -23.91 -11.10 7.21
CA ALA A 413 -23.51 -10.41 8.42
C ALA A 413 -22.79 -11.37 9.35
N ALA A 414 -22.08 -10.85 10.34
CA ALA A 414 -21.40 -11.65 11.32
C ALA A 414 -21.64 -11.13 12.73
N ILE A 415 -21.49 -12.02 13.70
CA ILE A 415 -21.58 -11.74 15.13
C ILE A 415 -20.38 -12.36 15.84
N ILE A 416 -19.81 -11.65 16.79
CA ILE A 416 -18.75 -12.12 17.67
C ILE A 416 -19.29 -12.12 19.09
N LEU A 417 -19.18 -13.25 19.80
CA LEU A 417 -19.48 -13.34 21.24
C LEU A 417 -18.32 -12.71 22.03
N LYS A 418 -18.68 -11.92 23.05
CA LYS A 418 -17.74 -11.34 24.01
C LYS A 418 -17.23 -12.35 25.02
#